data_c4808e3b2e51cd687bb7245af6a85c0b
#
_entry.id   c4808e3b2e51cd687bb7245af6a85c0b
#
_cell.length_a   1.000
_cell.length_b   1.000
_cell.length_c   1.000
_cell.angle_alpha   90.00
_cell.angle_beta   90.00
_cell.angle_gamma   90.00
#
_symmetry.space_group_name_H-M   'P 1'
#
loop_
_entity.id
_entity.type
_entity.pdbx_description
1 polymer ?
#
loop_
_entity_poly.entity_id
_entity_poly.type
_entity_poly.pdbx_seq_one_letter_code
_entity_poly.pdbx_strand_id
1 'polypeptide(L)'
;MLDELAQAISRHRISLRTATEVPRLSLIAADTLPPATAVMWDPMICFLAAGSKCVTMGDRQWVVTQGEMFFSAFDILVTAALRQAPYRSAVLHLDVRTIADLLLELDGTTTPLPSAEVTAQMVAPMPAPLLQAVTRWVRLLDTPGDIPALAARTEAEIVYRLLHSPLAAGLRQFAVTDSAHGRIRAAVGSIRGHYNEPVKIDHLAAIAHVSAATLHRQFKAATGMSPIRFQKQVRLEEARRLLVAGTTAAEVADAVGYASPTQFNREYRRTYGLPPAQDAAHLRQRLA
;
A
#
# COMPACT_ATOMS: atom_id res chain seq x y z
N MET A 1 -24.26 -9.92 3.40
CA MET A 1 -23.13 -9.15 4.00
C MET A 1 -22.07 -8.73 2.98
N LEU A 2 -21.42 -9.65 2.20
CA LEU A 2 -20.48 -9.22 1.15
C LEU A 2 -21.16 -8.41 0.06
N ASP A 3 -22.35 -8.82 -0.36
CA ASP A 3 -23.14 -8.07 -1.35
C ASP A 3 -23.56 -6.69 -0.84
N GLU A 4 -23.84 -6.56 0.44
CA GLU A 4 -24.15 -5.27 1.08
C GLU A 4 -22.96 -4.31 1.05
N LEU A 5 -21.76 -4.81 1.38
CA LEU A 5 -20.51 -4.04 1.26
C LEU A 5 -20.26 -3.66 -0.21
N ALA A 6 -20.40 -4.60 -1.13
CA ALA A 6 -20.20 -4.35 -2.56
C ALA A 6 -21.19 -3.31 -3.11
N GLN A 7 -22.46 -3.35 -2.67
CA GLN A 7 -23.48 -2.36 -3.01
C GLN A 7 -23.16 -0.98 -2.44
N ALA A 8 -22.74 -0.90 -1.16
CA ALA A 8 -22.34 0.35 -0.53
C ALA A 8 -21.17 1.00 -1.29
N ILE A 9 -20.14 0.22 -1.64
CA ILE A 9 -19.01 0.69 -2.46
C ILE A 9 -19.50 1.17 -3.83
N SER A 10 -20.43 0.45 -4.46
CA SER A 10 -20.94 0.80 -5.80
C SER A 10 -21.71 2.11 -5.81
N ARG A 11 -22.42 2.47 -4.73
CA ARG A 11 -23.16 3.74 -4.63
C ARG A 11 -22.25 4.96 -4.58
N HIS A 12 -21.09 4.84 -3.94
CA HIS A 12 -20.20 5.96 -3.66
C HIS A 12 -18.95 6.01 -4.56
N ARG A 13 -18.84 5.12 -5.54
CA ARG A 13 -17.74 5.15 -6.49
C ARG A 13 -17.91 6.31 -7.48
N ILE A 14 -16.83 7.03 -7.74
CA ILE A 14 -16.76 8.07 -8.77
C ILE A 14 -15.87 7.60 -9.94
N SER A 15 -14.77 6.93 -9.61
CA SER A 15 -13.77 6.42 -10.56
C SER A 15 -13.23 5.07 -10.12
N LEU A 16 -12.21 4.55 -10.82
CA LEU A 16 -11.51 3.33 -10.40
C LEU A 16 -11.03 3.41 -8.95
N ARG A 17 -10.50 4.57 -8.54
CA ARG A 17 -10.13 4.89 -7.16
C ARG A 17 -10.87 6.14 -6.72
N THR A 18 -11.63 6.04 -5.66
CA THR A 18 -12.40 7.14 -5.08
C THR A 18 -11.88 7.43 -3.68
N ALA A 19 -11.30 8.61 -3.48
CA ALA A 19 -11.09 9.16 -2.14
C ALA A 19 -12.44 9.56 -1.56
N THR A 20 -12.66 9.35 -0.27
CA THR A 20 -13.95 9.61 0.37
C THR A 20 -13.85 10.68 1.46
N GLU A 21 -14.99 11.18 1.93
CA GLU A 21 -15.08 12.10 3.07
C GLU A 21 -14.81 11.40 4.41
N VAL A 22 -14.96 10.08 4.48
CA VAL A 22 -14.60 9.30 5.65
C VAL A 22 -13.09 9.23 5.74
N PRO A 23 -12.48 9.73 6.84
CA PRO A 23 -11.03 9.73 6.98
C PRO A 23 -10.42 8.35 6.78
N ARG A 24 -9.31 8.28 6.05
CA ARG A 24 -8.55 7.06 5.74
C ARG A 24 -9.32 5.98 4.96
N LEU A 25 -10.54 6.23 4.51
CA LEU A 25 -11.29 5.35 3.61
C LEU A 25 -11.09 5.76 2.16
N SER A 26 -10.69 4.83 1.32
CA SER A 26 -10.85 4.94 -0.13
C SER A 26 -11.54 3.71 -0.71
N LEU A 27 -12.17 3.88 -1.86
CA LEU A 27 -12.88 2.82 -2.56
C LEU A 27 -12.19 2.49 -3.87
N ILE A 28 -12.15 1.20 -4.24
CA ILE A 28 -11.69 0.77 -5.56
C ILE A 28 -12.82 -0.05 -6.19
N ALA A 29 -13.27 0.40 -7.36
CA ALA A 29 -14.38 -0.24 -8.07
C ALA A 29 -14.17 -0.24 -9.57
N ALA A 30 -14.37 -1.39 -10.21
CA ALA A 30 -14.29 -1.55 -11.66
C ALA A 30 -15.33 -2.55 -12.14
N ASP A 31 -15.99 -2.23 -13.26
CA ASP A 31 -16.95 -3.15 -13.90
C ASP A 31 -16.29 -3.95 -15.03
N THR A 32 -15.13 -3.51 -15.48
CA THR A 32 -14.28 -4.16 -16.49
C THR A 32 -12.87 -4.34 -15.95
N LEU A 33 -12.07 -5.16 -16.58
CA LEU A 33 -10.68 -5.39 -16.18
C LEU A 33 -9.74 -4.35 -16.82
N PRO A 34 -9.27 -3.35 -16.07
CA PRO A 34 -8.25 -2.43 -16.56
C PRO A 34 -6.90 -3.17 -16.73
N PRO A 35 -6.00 -2.64 -17.56
CA PRO A 35 -4.63 -3.16 -17.64
C PRO A 35 -3.97 -3.20 -16.28
N ALA A 36 -3.10 -4.19 -16.08
CA ALA A 36 -2.25 -4.26 -14.90
C ALA A 36 -1.42 -2.98 -14.79
N THR A 37 -1.42 -2.38 -13.60
CA THR A 37 -0.77 -1.08 -13.39
C THR A 37 0.21 -1.18 -12.22
N ALA A 38 1.41 -0.67 -12.45
CA ALA A 38 2.36 -0.40 -11.38
C ALA A 38 1.87 0.81 -10.58
N VAL A 39 1.73 0.65 -9.28
CA VAL A 39 1.19 1.67 -8.38
C VAL A 39 1.92 1.67 -7.05
N MET A 40 2.21 2.85 -6.54
CA MET A 40 2.72 3.02 -5.19
C MET A 40 1.56 2.85 -4.20
N TRP A 41 1.73 1.95 -3.24
CA TRP A 41 0.80 1.75 -2.14
C TRP A 41 1.39 2.29 -0.86
N ASP A 42 0.59 3.05 -0.14
CA ASP A 42 0.84 3.38 1.26
C ASP A 42 0.51 2.17 2.15
N PRO A 43 0.94 2.16 3.42
CA PRO A 43 0.48 1.14 4.38
C PRO A 43 -1.04 1.10 4.45
N MET A 44 -1.62 -0.07 4.16
CA MET A 44 -3.07 -0.19 4.06
C MET A 44 -3.58 -1.61 4.27
N ILE A 45 -4.88 -1.73 4.54
CA ILE A 45 -5.63 -2.96 4.41
C ILE A 45 -6.73 -2.78 3.35
N CYS A 46 -6.77 -3.70 2.40
CA CYS A 46 -7.82 -3.77 1.40
C CYS A 46 -8.80 -4.88 1.75
N PHE A 47 -10.08 -4.54 1.86
CA PHE A 47 -11.20 -5.46 2.13
C PHE A 47 -11.92 -5.75 0.82
N LEU A 48 -11.86 -6.98 0.33
CA LEU A 48 -12.39 -7.34 -0.97
C LEU A 48 -13.83 -7.86 -0.86
N ALA A 49 -14.78 -7.06 -1.36
CA ALA A 49 -16.21 -7.36 -1.34
C ALA A 49 -16.68 -8.13 -2.58
N ALA A 50 -16.08 -7.91 -3.75
CA ALA A 50 -16.42 -8.62 -4.98
C ALA A 50 -15.23 -8.68 -5.94
N GLY A 51 -15.16 -9.73 -6.74
CA GLY A 51 -14.12 -9.96 -7.75
C GLY A 51 -12.85 -10.58 -7.19
N SER A 52 -11.75 -10.41 -7.92
CA SER A 52 -10.43 -10.85 -7.48
C SER A 52 -9.33 -9.98 -8.08
N LYS A 53 -8.19 -9.91 -7.39
CA LYS A 53 -6.98 -9.23 -7.88
C LYS A 53 -5.74 -10.07 -7.65
N CYS A 54 -4.74 -9.84 -8.47
CA CYS A 54 -3.39 -10.32 -8.27
C CYS A 54 -2.47 -9.14 -7.94
N VAL A 55 -1.71 -9.28 -6.87
CA VAL A 55 -0.72 -8.30 -6.42
C VAL A 55 0.66 -8.91 -6.58
N THR A 56 1.53 -8.25 -7.32
CA THR A 56 2.93 -8.66 -7.49
C THR A 56 3.84 -7.61 -6.86
N MET A 57 4.74 -8.07 -6.00
CA MET A 57 5.72 -7.26 -5.29
C MET A 57 7.08 -7.93 -5.38
N GLY A 58 7.97 -7.39 -6.19
CA GLY A 58 9.26 -8.01 -6.50
C GLY A 58 9.08 -9.41 -7.09
N ASP A 59 9.57 -10.42 -6.38
CA ASP A 59 9.52 -11.82 -6.80
C ASP A 59 8.31 -12.58 -6.18
N ARG A 60 7.44 -11.89 -5.45
CA ARG A 60 6.28 -12.47 -4.77
C ARG A 60 4.97 -12.08 -5.43
N GLN A 61 4.01 -12.98 -5.37
CA GLN A 61 2.68 -12.78 -5.92
C GLN A 61 1.62 -13.32 -4.95
N TRP A 62 0.52 -12.57 -4.82
CA TRP A 62 -0.65 -12.95 -4.05
C TRP A 62 -1.88 -12.79 -4.91
N VAL A 63 -2.76 -13.76 -4.81
CA VAL A 63 -4.14 -13.65 -5.32
C VAL A 63 -5.03 -13.37 -4.15
N VAL A 64 -5.88 -12.37 -4.28
CA VAL A 64 -6.88 -11.98 -3.27
C VAL A 64 -8.23 -12.12 -3.90
N THR A 65 -9.12 -12.85 -3.23
CA THR A 65 -10.46 -13.16 -3.69
C THR A 65 -11.52 -12.54 -2.80
N GLN A 66 -12.76 -12.56 -3.28
CA GLN A 66 -13.91 -12.07 -2.53
C GLN A 66 -13.98 -12.68 -1.12
N GLY A 67 -14.20 -11.85 -0.11
CA GLY A 67 -14.25 -12.25 1.29
C GLY A 67 -12.90 -12.29 2.00
N GLU A 68 -11.83 -11.95 1.28
CA GLU A 68 -10.48 -11.83 1.84
C GLU A 68 -10.06 -10.38 2.03
N MET A 69 -9.05 -10.20 2.88
CA MET A 69 -8.37 -8.92 3.07
C MET A 69 -6.89 -9.05 2.73
N PHE A 70 -6.30 -7.95 2.24
CA PHE A 70 -4.89 -7.86 1.91
C PHE A 70 -4.24 -6.76 2.73
N PHE A 71 -3.17 -7.08 3.46
CA PHE A 71 -2.38 -6.15 4.27
C PHE A 71 -1.08 -5.77 3.58
N SER A 72 -0.79 -4.48 3.48
CA SER A 72 0.51 -3.91 3.09
C SER A 72 1.04 -3.02 4.20
N ALA A 73 2.23 -3.33 4.71
CA ALA A 73 2.84 -2.61 5.84
C ALA A 73 3.79 -1.48 5.40
N PHE A 74 4.03 -1.32 4.09
CA PHE A 74 5.08 -0.46 3.57
C PHE A 74 4.60 0.39 2.41
N ASP A 75 5.23 1.55 2.25
CA ASP A 75 5.14 2.37 1.05
C ASP A 75 5.94 1.72 -0.09
N ILE A 76 5.30 0.91 -0.91
CA ILE A 76 5.97 0.10 -1.93
C ILE A 76 5.30 0.16 -3.28
N LEU A 77 6.11 0.04 -4.33
CA LEU A 77 5.61 -0.16 -5.68
C LEU A 77 5.19 -1.63 -5.87
N VAL A 78 3.93 -1.81 -6.24
CA VAL A 78 3.36 -3.11 -6.59
C VAL A 78 2.77 -3.05 -8.00
N THR A 79 2.69 -4.19 -8.66
CA THR A 79 1.84 -4.35 -9.83
C THR A 79 0.53 -4.97 -9.39
N ALA A 80 -0.56 -4.22 -9.53
CA ALA A 80 -1.91 -4.69 -9.24
C ALA A 80 -2.65 -4.99 -10.55
N ALA A 81 -3.17 -6.20 -10.68
CA ALA A 81 -3.98 -6.64 -11.80
C ALA A 81 -5.32 -7.17 -11.28
N LEU A 82 -6.42 -6.54 -11.68
CA LEU A 82 -7.75 -7.10 -11.43
C LEU A 82 -7.90 -8.36 -12.31
N ARG A 83 -8.42 -9.43 -11.73
CA ARG A 83 -8.56 -10.74 -12.39
C ARG A 83 -10.00 -11.11 -12.67
N GLN A 84 -10.92 -10.58 -11.88
CA GLN A 84 -12.35 -10.83 -12.01
C GLN A 84 -13.13 -9.54 -11.75
N ALA A 85 -14.06 -9.24 -12.64
CA ALA A 85 -15.03 -8.15 -12.51
C ALA A 85 -16.45 -8.73 -12.25
N PRO A 86 -17.36 -7.97 -11.63
CA PRO A 86 -17.14 -6.65 -11.05
C PRO A 86 -16.18 -6.71 -9.86
N TYR A 87 -15.29 -5.73 -9.74
CA TYR A 87 -14.36 -5.61 -8.62
C TYR A 87 -14.83 -4.51 -7.67
N ARG A 88 -14.89 -4.83 -6.37
CA ARG A 88 -15.31 -3.89 -5.31
C ARG A 88 -14.45 -4.11 -4.08
N SER A 89 -13.75 -3.08 -3.63
CA SER A 89 -13.02 -3.12 -2.37
C SER A 89 -13.04 -1.79 -1.64
N ALA A 90 -13.05 -1.86 -0.30
CA ALA A 90 -12.76 -0.75 0.59
C ALA A 90 -11.30 -0.83 1.04
N VAL A 91 -10.65 0.30 1.20
CA VAL A 91 -9.25 0.39 1.63
C VAL A 91 -9.17 1.27 2.86
N LEU A 92 -8.61 0.73 3.94
CA LEU A 92 -8.21 1.45 5.14
C LEU A 92 -6.73 1.82 5.01
N HIS A 93 -6.42 3.11 4.90
CA HIS A 93 -5.06 3.63 5.02
C HIS A 93 -4.64 3.61 6.49
N LEU A 94 -3.55 2.89 6.78
CA LEU A 94 -3.14 2.65 8.17
C LEU A 94 -2.40 3.84 8.77
N ASP A 95 -2.77 4.16 10.00
CA ASP A 95 -2.05 5.10 10.85
C ASP A 95 -1.42 4.37 12.03
N VAL A 96 -0.10 4.53 12.17
CA VAL A 96 0.68 3.90 13.25
C VAL A 96 0.17 4.32 14.61
N ARG A 97 -0.18 5.60 14.78
CA ARG A 97 -0.63 6.15 16.07
C ARG A 97 -1.94 5.52 16.50
N THR A 98 -2.93 5.47 15.62
CA THR A 98 -4.24 4.86 15.89
C THR A 98 -4.10 3.40 16.36
N ILE A 99 -3.20 2.64 15.73
CA ILE A 99 -2.98 1.24 16.12
C ILE A 99 -2.22 1.15 17.44
N ALA A 100 -1.19 2.00 17.64
CA ALA A 100 -0.40 2.02 18.88
C ALA A 100 -1.25 2.43 20.09
N ASP A 101 -2.09 3.47 19.95
CA ASP A 101 -2.99 3.94 21.02
C ASP A 101 -3.95 2.81 21.43
N LEU A 102 -4.56 2.13 20.46
CA LEU A 102 -5.44 0.99 20.75
C LEU A 102 -4.69 -0.18 21.40
N LEU A 103 -3.45 -0.44 21.00
CA LEU A 103 -2.62 -1.47 21.65
C LEU A 103 -2.35 -1.12 23.12
N LEU A 104 -2.09 0.15 23.45
CA LEU A 104 -1.92 0.62 24.81
C LEU A 104 -3.20 0.47 25.64
N GLU A 105 -4.36 0.77 25.07
CA GLU A 105 -5.67 0.55 25.73
C GLU A 105 -5.93 -0.94 26.01
N LEU A 106 -5.44 -1.83 25.16
CA LEU A 106 -5.60 -3.27 25.29
C LEU A 106 -4.48 -3.92 26.15
N ASP A 107 -3.53 -3.12 26.66
CA ASP A 107 -2.37 -3.61 27.42
C ASP A 107 -2.81 -4.23 28.75
N GLY A 108 -2.70 -5.52 28.83
CA GLY A 108 -3.22 -6.41 29.88
C GLY A 108 -3.84 -7.68 29.30
N THR A 109 -4.20 -7.69 28.02
CA THR A 109 -4.80 -8.85 27.32
C THR A 109 -3.97 -9.34 26.14
N THR A 110 -2.81 -8.72 25.86
CA THR A 110 -2.08 -8.97 24.62
C THR A 110 -0.96 -9.97 24.76
N THR A 111 -0.95 -10.96 23.86
CA THR A 111 0.13 -11.93 23.66
C THR A 111 1.44 -11.20 23.29
N PRO A 112 2.61 -11.68 23.76
CA PRO A 112 3.92 -11.10 23.41
C PRO A 112 4.10 -10.94 21.90
N LEU A 113 4.83 -9.88 21.49
CA LEU A 113 5.21 -9.66 20.08
C LEU A 113 5.89 -10.92 19.52
N PRO A 114 5.44 -11.44 18.39
CA PRO A 114 6.14 -12.55 17.75
C PRO A 114 7.51 -12.09 17.25
N SER A 115 8.40 -13.07 17.13
CA SER A 115 9.82 -13.02 16.78
C SER A 115 10.28 -11.84 15.88
N ALA A 116 11.60 -11.59 15.90
CA ALA A 116 12.30 -10.57 15.10
C ALA A 116 12.17 -10.72 13.56
N GLU A 117 11.34 -11.63 13.06
CA GLU A 117 11.12 -11.85 11.65
C GLU A 117 9.94 -11.03 11.14
N VAL A 118 10.10 -10.49 9.92
CA VAL A 118 9.03 -9.79 9.20
C VAL A 118 7.92 -10.79 8.84
N THR A 119 6.72 -10.57 9.34
CA THR A 119 5.57 -11.43 9.03
C THR A 119 5.25 -11.39 7.55
N ALA A 120 5.25 -12.56 6.91
CA ALA A 120 5.00 -12.69 5.47
C ALA A 120 3.52 -12.85 5.12
N GLN A 121 2.62 -12.98 6.12
CA GLN A 121 1.20 -13.16 5.86
C GLN A 121 0.56 -11.82 5.48
N MET A 122 0.14 -11.73 4.23
CA MET A 122 -0.45 -10.52 3.67
C MET A 122 -1.92 -10.72 3.24
N VAL A 123 -2.38 -11.96 3.13
CA VAL A 123 -3.77 -12.32 2.75
C VAL A 123 -4.40 -13.14 3.87
N ALA A 124 -5.61 -12.80 4.24
CA ALA A 124 -6.39 -13.54 5.23
C ALA A 124 -7.89 -13.43 4.95
N PRO A 125 -8.70 -14.40 5.37
CA PRO A 125 -10.16 -14.29 5.29
C PRO A 125 -10.65 -13.16 6.20
N MET A 126 -11.73 -12.51 5.81
CA MET A 126 -12.40 -11.45 6.55
C MET A 126 -13.46 -12.05 7.47
N PRO A 127 -13.25 -12.08 8.81
CA PRO A 127 -14.25 -12.60 9.73
C PRO A 127 -15.57 -11.81 9.67
N ALA A 128 -16.70 -12.47 9.91
CA ALA A 128 -18.02 -11.84 9.82
C ALA A 128 -18.18 -10.57 10.68
N PRO A 129 -17.69 -10.51 11.94
CA PRO A 129 -17.75 -9.27 12.72
C PRO A 129 -16.92 -8.12 12.14
N LEU A 130 -15.77 -8.42 11.52
CA LEU A 130 -14.96 -7.42 10.82
C LEU A 130 -15.67 -6.91 9.56
N LEU A 131 -16.25 -7.81 8.76
CA LEU A 131 -17.03 -7.46 7.58
C LEU A 131 -18.22 -6.53 7.94
N GLN A 132 -18.91 -6.80 9.05
CA GLN A 132 -19.97 -5.91 9.54
C GLN A 132 -19.45 -4.52 9.90
N ALA A 133 -18.32 -4.43 10.60
CA ALA A 133 -17.70 -3.16 10.96
C ALA A 133 -17.28 -2.35 9.71
N VAL A 134 -16.62 -3.00 8.74
CA VAL A 134 -16.24 -2.38 7.48
C VAL A 134 -17.46 -1.92 6.68
N THR A 135 -18.54 -2.72 6.66
CA THR A 135 -19.77 -2.33 5.97
C THR A 135 -20.40 -1.09 6.60
N ARG A 136 -20.48 -1.01 7.94
CA ARG A 136 -20.96 0.20 8.63
C ARG A 136 -20.08 1.40 8.34
N TRP A 137 -18.77 1.23 8.32
CA TRP A 137 -17.81 2.28 8.04
C TRP A 137 -17.97 2.88 6.64
N VAL A 138 -18.14 2.04 5.61
CA VAL A 138 -18.44 2.51 4.24
C VAL A 138 -19.81 3.18 4.17
N ARG A 139 -20.80 2.68 4.90
CA ARG A 139 -22.16 3.26 4.93
C ARG A 139 -22.26 4.62 5.63
N LEU A 140 -21.23 5.07 6.35
CA LEU A 140 -21.17 6.47 6.82
C LEU A 140 -21.24 7.47 5.66
N LEU A 141 -20.87 7.06 4.46
CA LEU A 141 -21.04 7.86 3.25
C LEU A 141 -22.52 8.07 2.87
N ASP A 142 -23.43 7.20 3.33
CA ASP A 142 -24.90 7.38 3.15
C ASP A 142 -25.43 8.49 4.09
N THR A 143 -24.70 8.81 5.18
CA THR A 143 -25.08 9.81 6.21
C THR A 143 -23.91 10.72 6.55
N PRO A 144 -23.50 11.65 5.66
CA PRO A 144 -22.28 12.46 5.85
C PRO A 144 -22.24 13.27 7.17
N GLY A 145 -23.41 13.66 7.70
CA GLY A 145 -23.53 14.34 8.99
C GLY A 145 -23.02 13.53 10.18
N ASP A 146 -22.97 12.20 10.06
CA ASP A 146 -22.52 11.29 11.12
C ASP A 146 -21.01 11.06 11.10
N ILE A 147 -20.33 11.39 9.99
CA ILE A 147 -18.89 11.14 9.79
C ILE A 147 -18.06 11.74 10.94
N PRO A 148 -18.23 13.02 11.34
CA PRO A 148 -17.40 13.62 12.40
C PRO A 148 -17.51 12.88 13.74
N ALA A 149 -18.69 12.31 14.04
CA ALA A 149 -18.94 11.64 15.31
C ALA A 149 -18.56 10.15 15.30
N LEU A 150 -18.76 9.46 14.18
CA LEU A 150 -18.70 7.99 14.14
C LEU A 150 -17.50 7.42 13.39
N ALA A 151 -16.85 8.19 12.48
CA ALA A 151 -15.78 7.65 11.66
C ALA A 151 -14.62 7.06 12.48
N ALA A 152 -14.09 7.84 13.44
CA ALA A 152 -12.98 7.39 14.29
C ALA A 152 -13.37 6.19 15.18
N ARG A 153 -14.61 6.16 15.69
CA ARG A 153 -15.10 5.05 16.53
C ARG A 153 -15.24 3.76 15.74
N THR A 154 -15.79 3.85 14.53
CA THR A 154 -15.95 2.69 13.64
C THR A 154 -14.59 2.18 13.16
N GLU A 155 -13.64 3.08 12.88
CA GLU A 155 -12.28 2.71 12.56
C GLU A 155 -11.58 2.00 13.72
N ALA A 156 -11.72 2.50 14.96
CA ALA A 156 -11.18 1.85 16.15
C ALA A 156 -11.75 0.42 16.31
N GLU A 157 -13.05 0.21 16.05
CA GLU A 157 -13.63 -1.13 16.02
C GLU A 157 -12.99 -2.02 14.94
N ILE A 158 -12.79 -1.50 13.75
CA ILE A 158 -12.13 -2.24 12.66
C ILE A 158 -10.71 -2.65 13.07
N VAL A 159 -9.91 -1.71 13.60
CA VAL A 159 -8.55 -1.98 14.07
C VAL A 159 -8.55 -3.00 15.20
N TYR A 160 -9.45 -2.89 16.16
CA TYR A 160 -9.62 -3.88 17.23
C TYR A 160 -9.86 -5.29 16.68
N ARG A 161 -10.79 -5.44 15.73
CA ARG A 161 -11.08 -6.72 15.10
C ARG A 161 -9.93 -7.26 14.27
N LEU A 162 -9.17 -6.39 13.61
CA LEU A 162 -7.96 -6.75 12.89
C LEU A 162 -6.86 -7.26 13.82
N LEU A 163 -6.73 -6.69 15.01
CA LEU A 163 -5.79 -7.17 16.06
C LEU A 163 -6.17 -8.53 16.64
N HIS A 164 -7.40 -9.03 16.36
CA HIS A 164 -7.90 -10.36 16.70
C HIS A 164 -8.07 -11.26 15.46
N SER A 165 -7.45 -10.89 14.34
CA SER A 165 -7.49 -11.64 13.08
C SER A 165 -6.15 -12.32 12.79
N PRO A 166 -6.05 -13.16 11.76
CA PRO A 166 -4.78 -13.73 11.32
C PRO A 166 -3.71 -12.70 10.93
N LEU A 167 -4.09 -11.43 10.66
CA LEU A 167 -3.15 -10.33 10.37
C LEU A 167 -2.61 -9.62 11.63
N ALA A 168 -3.06 -10.01 12.82
CA ALA A 168 -2.69 -9.36 14.10
C ALA A 168 -1.18 -9.20 14.32
N ALA A 169 -0.40 -10.26 14.02
CA ALA A 169 1.05 -10.22 14.19
C ALA A 169 1.72 -9.15 13.33
N GLY A 170 1.31 -9.05 12.05
CA GLY A 170 1.81 -8.04 11.13
C GLY A 170 1.43 -6.62 11.54
N LEU A 171 0.19 -6.41 12.01
CA LEU A 171 -0.29 -5.12 12.49
C LEU A 171 0.43 -4.64 13.75
N ARG A 172 0.66 -5.53 14.71
CA ARG A 172 1.44 -5.22 15.91
C ARG A 172 2.88 -4.85 15.54
N GLN A 173 3.52 -5.60 14.64
CA GLN A 173 4.85 -5.24 14.13
C GLN A 173 4.84 -3.91 13.39
N PHE A 174 3.77 -3.58 12.67
CA PHE A 174 3.62 -2.28 12.00
C PHE A 174 3.54 -1.12 13.00
N ALA A 175 2.83 -1.28 14.12
CA ALA A 175 2.64 -0.23 15.12
C ALA A 175 3.89 0.04 15.97
N VAL A 176 4.75 -0.98 16.20
CA VAL A 176 5.93 -0.84 17.07
C VAL A 176 7.14 -0.39 16.26
N THR A 177 7.72 0.75 16.62
CA THR A 177 8.85 1.37 15.90
C THR A 177 10.07 0.48 15.87
N ASP A 178 10.42 -0.17 16.99
CA ASP A 178 11.58 -1.06 17.12
C ASP A 178 11.32 -2.49 16.64
N SER A 179 10.14 -2.76 16.07
CA SER A 179 9.84 -4.04 15.44
C SER A 179 10.63 -4.22 14.13
N ALA A 180 10.68 -5.44 13.63
CA ALA A 180 11.28 -5.72 12.33
C ALA A 180 10.60 -4.89 11.21
N HIS A 181 9.28 -4.74 11.24
CA HIS A 181 8.53 -3.88 10.31
C HIS A 181 8.87 -2.40 10.48
N GLY A 182 8.92 -1.89 11.73
CA GLY A 182 9.25 -0.50 12.03
C GLY A 182 10.64 -0.11 11.51
N ARG A 183 11.64 -0.95 11.75
CA ARG A 183 13.00 -0.76 11.25
C ARG A 183 13.08 -0.73 9.72
N ILE A 184 12.41 -1.65 9.03
CA ILE A 184 12.38 -1.64 7.56
C ILE A 184 11.60 -0.43 7.03
N ARG A 185 10.51 -0.02 7.68
CA ARG A 185 9.77 1.20 7.32
C ARG A 185 10.66 2.44 7.41
N ALA A 186 11.49 2.56 8.46
CA ALA A 186 12.45 3.65 8.57
C ALA A 186 13.46 3.66 7.40
N ALA A 187 13.99 2.50 7.01
CA ALA A 187 14.87 2.38 5.85
C ALA A 187 14.15 2.71 4.53
N VAL A 188 12.91 2.27 4.35
CA VAL A 188 12.06 2.63 3.20
C VAL A 188 11.82 4.14 3.14
N GLY A 189 11.47 4.76 4.27
CA GLY A 189 11.28 6.21 4.38
C GLY A 189 12.54 6.99 4.02
N SER A 190 13.71 6.54 4.48
CA SER A 190 15.00 7.14 4.13
C SER A 190 15.28 7.07 2.61
N ILE A 191 15.04 5.93 1.98
CA ILE A 191 15.21 5.80 0.52
C ILE A 191 14.24 6.73 -0.22
N ARG A 192 12.99 6.84 0.23
CA ARG A 192 11.99 7.72 -0.39
C ARG A 192 12.33 9.21 -0.22
N GLY A 193 12.82 9.59 0.93
CA GLY A 193 13.22 10.98 1.19
C GLY A 193 14.47 11.43 0.42
N HIS A 194 15.33 10.47 0.03
CA HIS A 194 16.62 10.74 -0.63
C HIS A 194 16.77 9.86 -1.89
N TYR A 195 15.68 9.64 -2.63
CA TYR A 195 15.67 8.72 -3.77
C TYR A 195 16.63 9.11 -4.89
N ASN A 196 16.91 10.41 -5.09
CA ASN A 196 17.80 10.95 -6.11
C ASN A 196 19.29 10.81 -5.75
N GLU A 197 19.63 10.53 -4.50
CA GLU A 197 21.01 10.31 -4.05
C GLU A 197 21.38 8.81 -4.11
N PRO A 198 22.68 8.45 -4.19
CA PRO A 198 23.10 7.05 -4.12
C PRO A 198 22.77 6.40 -2.77
N VAL A 199 22.11 5.24 -2.77
CA VAL A 199 21.87 4.46 -1.55
C VAL A 199 23.18 3.95 -0.94
N LYS A 200 23.43 4.30 0.33
CA LYS A 200 24.52 3.75 1.14
C LYS A 200 23.93 2.69 2.10
N ILE A 201 24.27 1.44 1.87
CA ILE A 201 23.71 0.31 2.66
C ILE A 201 24.04 0.44 4.14
N ASP A 202 25.23 0.86 4.50
CA ASP A 202 25.64 1.04 5.89
C ASP A 202 24.82 2.14 6.59
N HIS A 203 24.46 3.20 5.88
CA HIS A 203 23.58 4.25 6.41
C HIS A 203 22.17 3.71 6.68
N LEU A 204 21.61 2.94 5.75
CA LEU A 204 20.31 2.30 5.96
C LEU A 204 20.33 1.28 7.10
N ALA A 205 21.42 0.53 7.24
CA ALA A 205 21.62 -0.42 8.32
C ALA A 205 21.68 0.27 9.69
N ALA A 206 22.36 1.43 9.75
CA ALA A 206 22.39 2.27 10.95
C ALA A 206 21.00 2.81 11.31
N ILE A 207 20.23 3.34 10.34
CA ILE A 207 18.85 3.80 10.55
C ILE A 207 17.95 2.66 11.07
N ALA A 208 18.12 1.45 10.52
CA ALA A 208 17.34 0.28 10.91
C ALA A 208 17.88 -0.41 12.17
N HIS A 209 18.98 0.06 12.77
CA HIS A 209 19.65 -0.54 13.94
C HIS A 209 19.96 -2.03 13.77
N VAL A 210 20.43 -2.44 12.59
CA VAL A 210 20.78 -3.82 12.24
C VAL A 210 22.08 -3.88 11.44
N SER A 211 22.66 -5.08 11.30
CA SER A 211 23.78 -5.27 10.36
C SER A 211 23.33 -5.16 8.90
N ALA A 212 24.25 -4.83 7.98
CA ALA A 212 23.98 -4.78 6.53
C ALA A 212 23.38 -6.08 5.99
N ALA A 213 23.87 -7.25 6.45
CA ALA A 213 23.35 -8.56 6.07
C ALA A 213 21.90 -8.76 6.57
N THR A 214 21.61 -8.37 7.79
CA THR A 214 20.26 -8.44 8.38
C THR A 214 19.31 -7.48 7.65
N LEU A 215 19.76 -6.25 7.35
CA LEU A 215 19.00 -5.30 6.55
C LEU A 215 18.63 -5.91 5.19
N HIS A 216 19.57 -6.43 4.43
CA HIS A 216 19.29 -7.04 3.12
C HIS A 216 18.25 -8.14 3.19
N ARG A 217 18.39 -9.06 4.16
CA ARG A 217 17.44 -10.17 4.36
C ARG A 217 16.04 -9.66 4.71
N GLN A 218 15.94 -8.80 5.73
CA GLN A 218 14.65 -8.28 6.21
C GLN A 218 14.00 -7.36 5.19
N PHE A 219 14.77 -6.49 4.53
CA PHE A 219 14.27 -5.60 3.49
C PHE A 219 13.71 -6.40 2.29
N LYS A 220 14.43 -7.43 1.83
CA LYS A 220 13.93 -8.31 0.77
C LYS A 220 12.71 -9.10 1.22
N ALA A 221 12.67 -9.57 2.46
CA ALA A 221 11.50 -10.26 3.02
C ALA A 221 10.27 -9.34 3.07
N ALA A 222 10.45 -8.07 3.41
CA ALA A 222 9.38 -7.08 3.52
C ALA A 222 8.89 -6.56 2.15
N THR A 223 9.84 -6.21 1.26
CA THR A 223 9.54 -5.48 0.01
C THR A 223 9.65 -6.33 -1.25
N GLY A 224 10.06 -7.59 -1.15
CA GLY A 224 10.30 -8.48 -2.29
C GLY A 224 11.56 -8.14 -3.10
N MET A 225 12.37 -7.15 -2.68
CA MET A 225 13.53 -6.70 -3.46
C MET A 225 14.66 -6.13 -2.60
N SER A 226 15.84 -5.95 -3.20
CA SER A 226 16.95 -5.29 -2.52
C SER A 226 16.72 -3.77 -2.39
N PRO A 227 17.37 -3.08 -1.41
CA PRO A 227 17.27 -1.63 -1.25
C PRO A 227 17.60 -0.84 -2.52
N ILE A 228 18.64 -1.24 -3.26
CA ILE A 228 19.03 -0.59 -4.52
C ILE A 228 17.95 -0.73 -5.60
N ARG A 229 17.36 -1.95 -5.72
CA ARG A 229 16.26 -2.18 -6.67
C ARG A 229 15.02 -1.38 -6.28
N PHE A 230 14.76 -1.28 -4.99
CA PHE A 230 13.66 -0.47 -4.45
C PHE A 230 13.85 1.02 -4.79
N GLN A 231 15.05 1.58 -4.56
CA GLN A 231 15.36 2.97 -4.94
C GLN A 231 15.12 3.22 -6.43
N LYS A 232 15.57 2.30 -7.30
CA LYS A 232 15.33 2.43 -8.75
C LYS A 232 13.84 2.52 -9.08
N GLN A 233 13.01 1.74 -8.40
CA GLN A 233 11.57 1.82 -8.60
C GLN A 233 10.99 3.15 -8.12
N VAL A 234 11.41 3.65 -6.95
CA VAL A 234 10.98 4.97 -6.44
C VAL A 234 11.38 6.08 -7.43
N ARG A 235 12.59 6.05 -7.97
CA ARG A 235 13.05 7.00 -9.01
C ARG A 235 12.16 6.98 -10.25
N LEU A 236 11.81 5.80 -10.74
CA LEU A 236 10.98 5.67 -11.94
C LEU A 236 9.54 6.11 -11.69
N GLU A 237 8.98 5.88 -10.50
CA GLU A 237 7.65 6.36 -10.13
C GLU A 237 7.62 7.89 -10.02
N GLU A 238 8.59 8.48 -9.36
CA GLU A 238 8.70 9.93 -9.29
C GLU A 238 8.93 10.56 -10.68
N ALA A 239 9.76 9.92 -11.51
CA ALA A 239 9.93 10.32 -12.91
C ALA A 239 8.60 10.32 -13.65
N ARG A 240 7.77 9.30 -13.46
CA ARG A 240 6.45 9.20 -14.09
C ARG A 240 5.55 10.36 -13.67
N ARG A 241 5.56 10.72 -12.39
CA ARG A 241 4.80 11.86 -11.87
C ARG A 241 5.26 13.19 -12.49
N LEU A 242 6.58 13.43 -12.55
CA LEU A 242 7.16 14.64 -13.15
C LEU A 242 6.87 14.74 -14.64
N LEU A 243 6.95 13.63 -15.38
CA LEU A 243 6.63 13.58 -16.81
C LEU A 243 5.16 13.92 -17.08
N VAL A 244 4.24 13.43 -16.25
CA VAL A 244 2.81 13.76 -16.35
C VAL A 244 2.58 15.25 -16.06
N ALA A 245 3.33 15.84 -15.13
CA ALA A 245 3.30 17.26 -14.81
C ALA A 245 3.90 18.17 -15.92
N GLY A 246 4.53 17.58 -16.97
CA GLY A 246 5.02 18.33 -18.14
C GLY A 246 6.54 18.52 -18.20
N THR A 247 7.29 18.02 -17.23
CA THR A 247 8.76 18.09 -17.23
C THR A 247 9.34 17.23 -18.37
N THR A 248 10.39 17.66 -19.03
CA THR A 248 11.01 16.91 -20.13
C THR A 248 11.75 15.67 -19.62
N ALA A 249 11.90 14.64 -20.47
CA ALA A 249 12.57 13.41 -20.08
C ALA A 249 14.04 13.60 -19.69
N ALA A 250 14.71 14.59 -20.22
CA ALA A 250 16.10 14.91 -19.88
C ALA A 250 16.21 15.54 -18.48
N GLU A 251 15.38 16.54 -18.20
CA GLU A 251 15.30 17.18 -16.89
C GLU A 251 14.87 16.18 -15.80
N VAL A 252 13.90 15.32 -16.13
CA VAL A 252 13.44 14.27 -15.21
C VAL A 252 14.55 13.28 -14.88
N ALA A 253 15.35 12.84 -15.87
CA ALA A 253 16.45 11.91 -15.63
C ALA A 253 17.45 12.46 -14.60
N ASP A 254 17.80 13.74 -14.70
CA ASP A 254 18.67 14.43 -13.74
C ASP A 254 17.99 14.58 -12.37
N ALA A 255 16.77 15.09 -12.34
CA ALA A 255 16.00 15.32 -11.11
C ALA A 255 15.82 14.04 -10.26
N VAL A 256 15.66 12.87 -10.90
CA VAL A 256 15.53 11.61 -10.18
C VAL A 256 16.86 10.87 -9.99
N GLY A 257 18.00 11.51 -10.28
CA GLY A 257 19.34 11.04 -9.94
C GLY A 257 19.90 9.97 -10.88
N TYR A 258 19.55 9.98 -12.18
CA TYR A 258 20.22 9.16 -13.21
C TYR A 258 21.42 9.92 -13.77
N ALA A 259 22.56 9.25 -13.84
CA ALA A 259 23.77 9.81 -14.43
C ALA A 259 23.70 10.00 -15.96
N SER A 260 22.71 9.36 -16.63
CA SER A 260 22.56 9.38 -18.08
C SER A 260 21.10 9.26 -18.50
N PRO A 261 20.61 10.19 -19.35
CA PRO A 261 19.27 10.08 -19.95
C PRO A 261 19.06 8.79 -20.74
N THR A 262 20.11 8.24 -21.33
CA THR A 262 20.05 6.97 -22.07
C THR A 262 19.77 5.79 -21.13
N GLN A 263 20.42 5.76 -19.97
CA GLN A 263 20.17 4.75 -18.95
C GLN A 263 18.74 4.87 -18.41
N PHE A 264 18.30 6.10 -18.10
CA PHE A 264 16.94 6.40 -17.65
C PHE A 264 15.90 5.87 -18.65
N ASN A 265 16.00 6.24 -19.93
CA ASN A 265 15.05 5.84 -20.96
C ASN A 265 14.94 4.30 -21.10
N ARG A 266 16.08 3.60 -21.04
CA ARG A 266 16.13 2.14 -21.12
C ARG A 266 15.43 1.50 -19.91
N GLU A 267 15.72 1.97 -18.68
CA GLU A 267 15.14 1.43 -17.45
C GLU A 267 13.64 1.76 -17.35
N TYR A 268 13.25 2.98 -17.72
CA TYR A 268 11.85 3.41 -17.76
C TYR A 268 11.02 2.52 -18.72
N ARG A 269 11.48 2.38 -19.97
CA ARG A 269 10.80 1.54 -20.96
C ARG A 269 10.68 0.08 -20.51
N ARG A 270 11.72 -0.45 -19.86
CA ARG A 270 11.68 -1.83 -19.31
C ARG A 270 10.60 -1.97 -18.23
N THR A 271 10.36 -0.93 -17.44
CA THR A 271 9.42 -0.97 -16.32
C THR A 271 7.98 -0.72 -16.75
N TYR A 272 7.76 0.25 -17.65
CA TYR A 272 6.41 0.69 -18.06
C TYR A 272 6.02 0.28 -19.48
N GLY A 273 6.91 -0.36 -20.23
CA GLY A 273 6.64 -0.84 -21.60
C GLY A 273 6.75 0.22 -22.69
N LEU A 274 6.69 1.51 -22.33
CA LEU A 274 6.70 2.66 -23.24
C LEU A 274 7.87 3.61 -22.92
N PRO A 275 8.38 4.35 -23.92
CA PRO A 275 9.28 5.46 -23.67
C PRO A 275 8.63 6.54 -22.79
N PRO A 276 9.42 7.31 -21.97
CA PRO A 276 8.91 8.29 -21.02
C PRO A 276 7.89 9.27 -21.59
N ALA A 277 8.19 9.89 -22.75
CA ALA A 277 7.32 10.88 -23.37
C ALA A 277 5.98 10.28 -23.86
N GLN A 278 6.02 9.06 -24.38
CA GLN A 278 4.80 8.37 -24.87
C GLN A 278 3.91 7.94 -23.70
N ASP A 279 4.49 7.39 -22.63
CA ASP A 279 3.73 7.01 -21.44
C ASP A 279 3.08 8.23 -20.78
N ALA A 280 3.81 9.34 -20.67
CA ALA A 280 3.26 10.61 -20.17
C ALA A 280 2.10 11.15 -21.00
N ALA A 281 2.17 11.06 -22.32
CA ALA A 281 1.07 11.47 -23.22
C ALA A 281 -0.16 10.59 -23.00
N HIS A 282 0.00 9.27 -22.95
CA HIS A 282 -1.09 8.34 -22.66
C HIS A 282 -1.73 8.58 -21.29
N LEU A 283 -0.93 8.84 -20.25
CA LEU A 283 -1.44 9.12 -18.91
C LEU A 283 -2.24 10.42 -18.86
N ARG A 284 -1.74 11.48 -19.49
CA ARG A 284 -2.47 12.77 -19.56
C ARG A 284 -3.81 12.64 -20.27
N GLN A 285 -3.88 11.89 -21.38
CA GLN A 285 -5.14 11.61 -22.07
C GLN A 285 -6.16 10.83 -21.23
N ARG A 286 -5.70 10.03 -20.28
CA ARG A 286 -6.59 9.26 -19.37
C ARG A 286 -7.03 10.05 -18.13
N LEU A 287 -6.38 11.17 -17.84
CA LEU A 287 -6.68 12.06 -16.72
C LEU A 287 -7.54 13.27 -17.17
N ALA A 288 -7.56 13.59 -18.47
CA ALA A 288 -8.44 14.56 -19.08
C ALA A 288 -9.83 13.96 -19.36
#